data_b3066603c752b8250b88f34850b9c6bd
#
_entry.id   b3066603c752b8250b88f34850b9c6bd
#
_cell.length_a   1.000
_cell.length_b   1.000
_cell.length_c   1.000
_cell.angle_alpha   90.00
_cell.angle_beta   90.00
_cell.angle_gamma   90.00
#
_symmetry.space_group_name_H-M   'P 1'
#
loop_
_entity.id
_entity.type
_entity.pdbx_description
1 polymer ?
#
loop_
_entity_poly.entity_id
_entity_poly.type
_entity_poly.pdbx_seq_one_letter_code
_entity_poly.pdbx_strand_id
1 'polypeptide(L)'
;TYTVRAGLPEVGERFRLRMDGEVAFTASEDDIARMAPDASFTLLQRRGGVTRELAVVPAANGLKRTYRVNGKAQAFDADAKAWLATAIPEIYRLSGIDAEARIQRMIASGGVPRVLGEIGLLRSDHVRAAYIATLSRTAALGDADLAAVIASATK
;
A
#
# COMPACT_ATOMS: atom_id res chain seq x y z
N THR A 1 -16.80 -2.15 1.77
CA THR A 1 -15.86 -2.54 2.84
C THR A 1 -14.70 -3.32 2.24
N TYR A 2 -13.50 -2.88 2.52
CA TYR A 2 -12.28 -3.55 2.10
C TYR A 2 -11.48 -3.94 3.35
N THR A 3 -11.20 -5.22 3.53
CA THR A 3 -10.43 -5.71 4.68
C THR A 3 -9.27 -6.55 4.20
N VAL A 4 -8.05 -6.17 4.57
CA VAL A 4 -6.85 -6.98 4.39
C VAL A 4 -6.36 -7.45 5.74
N ARG A 5 -6.17 -8.75 5.86
CA ARG A 5 -5.45 -9.37 6.97
C ARG A 5 -4.28 -10.14 6.38
N ALA A 6 -3.08 -9.66 6.60
CA ALA A 6 -1.88 -10.39 6.23
C ALA A 6 -1.12 -10.78 7.51
N GLY A 7 -0.91 -12.07 7.69
CA GLY A 7 0.17 -12.55 8.53
C GLY A 7 1.46 -12.41 7.74
N LEU A 8 2.39 -11.62 8.23
CA LEU A 8 3.72 -11.54 7.64
C LEU A 8 4.54 -12.76 8.10
N PRO A 9 5.42 -13.32 7.25
CA PRO A 9 6.13 -14.57 7.54
C PRO A 9 7.11 -14.47 8.71
N GLU A 10 7.40 -13.27 9.20
CA GLU A 10 8.25 -13.07 10.37
C GLU A 10 7.46 -13.23 11.67
N VAL A 11 7.98 -14.03 12.58
CA VAL A 11 7.34 -14.37 13.84
C VAL A 11 6.97 -13.11 14.61
N GLY A 12 5.66 -12.89 14.85
CA GLY A 12 5.13 -11.77 15.63
C GLY A 12 4.77 -10.52 14.84
N GLU A 13 5.01 -10.46 13.53
CA GLU A 13 4.54 -9.35 12.71
C GLU A 13 3.05 -9.51 12.37
N ARG A 14 2.32 -8.40 12.46
CA ARG A 14 0.90 -8.33 12.10
C ARG A 14 0.65 -7.06 11.30
N PHE A 15 -0.11 -7.23 10.24
CA PHE A 15 -0.64 -6.14 9.44
C PHE A 15 -2.15 -6.32 9.30
N ARG A 16 -2.93 -5.34 9.70
CA ARG A 16 -4.37 -5.35 9.57
C ARG A 16 -4.84 -4.02 9.04
N LEU A 17 -5.49 -4.06 7.89
CA LEU A 17 -6.12 -2.90 7.27
C LEU A 17 -7.62 -3.13 7.22
N ARG A 18 -8.38 -2.08 7.53
CA ARG A 18 -9.80 -1.99 7.22
C ARG A 18 -10.08 -0.62 6.62
N MET A 19 -10.75 -0.62 5.49
CA MET A 19 -11.25 0.57 4.83
C MET A 19 -12.72 0.37 4.50
N ASP A 20 -13.54 1.33 4.88
CA ASP A 20 -14.95 1.42 4.51
C ASP A 20 -15.13 2.74 3.74
N GLY A 21 -15.91 2.72 2.66
CA GLY A 21 -16.08 3.87 1.78
C GLY A 21 -14.85 4.17 0.91
N GLU A 22 -14.85 5.34 0.28
CA GLU A 22 -13.76 5.77 -0.61
C GLU A 22 -12.63 6.42 0.19
N VAL A 23 -11.43 5.89 0.07
CA VAL A 23 -10.18 6.42 0.65
C VAL A 23 -9.16 6.54 -0.47
N ALA A 24 -8.64 7.74 -0.69
CA ALA A 24 -7.60 8.01 -1.67
C ALA A 24 -6.29 8.41 -0.97
N PHE A 25 -5.19 7.76 -1.37
CA PHE A 25 -3.86 8.12 -0.93
C PHE A 25 -3.24 9.20 -1.81
N THR A 26 -2.21 9.88 -1.31
CA THR A 26 -1.40 10.82 -2.08
C THR A 26 -0.69 10.11 -3.24
N ALA A 27 -0.33 10.84 -4.29
CA ALA A 27 0.43 10.29 -5.41
C ALA A 27 1.83 9.81 -4.99
N SER A 28 2.39 10.40 -3.94
CA SER A 28 3.66 9.99 -3.31
C SER A 28 3.53 8.76 -2.40
N GLU A 29 2.31 8.26 -2.16
CA GLU A 29 2.03 7.10 -1.30
C GLU A 29 2.52 7.29 0.16
N ASP A 30 2.44 8.51 0.68
CA ASP A 30 2.95 8.89 2.00
C ASP A 30 1.87 9.32 2.99
N ASP A 31 0.64 9.65 2.50
CA ASP A 31 -0.47 10.05 3.37
C ASP A 31 -1.83 9.71 2.70
N ILE A 32 -2.90 9.91 3.45
CA ILE A 32 -4.28 9.90 2.95
C ILE A 32 -4.60 11.30 2.43
N ALA A 33 -4.89 11.39 1.12
CA ALA A 33 -5.20 12.66 0.45
C ALA A 33 -6.64 13.10 0.71
N ARG A 34 -7.59 12.18 0.61
CA ARG A 34 -9.02 12.47 0.82
C ARG A 34 -9.79 11.22 1.22
N MET A 35 -10.95 11.44 1.83
CA MET A 35 -11.91 10.39 2.18
C MET A 35 -13.33 10.87 1.87
N ALA A 36 -14.21 9.95 1.46
CA ALA A 36 -15.65 10.26 1.37
C ALA A 36 -16.24 10.55 2.76
N PRO A 37 -17.35 11.29 2.87
CA PRO A 37 -17.91 11.73 4.15
C PRO A 37 -18.26 10.59 5.13
N ASP A 38 -18.59 9.41 4.61
CA ASP A 38 -18.95 8.21 5.36
C ASP A 38 -17.81 7.19 5.45
N ALA A 39 -16.62 7.53 4.93
CA ALA A 39 -15.50 6.62 4.90
C ALA A 39 -14.80 6.50 6.26
N SER A 40 -14.17 5.35 6.47
CA SER A 40 -13.26 5.12 7.59
C SER A 40 -12.03 4.33 7.15
N PHE A 41 -10.91 4.61 7.80
CA PHE A 41 -9.66 3.91 7.60
C PHE A 41 -9.08 3.51 8.95
N THR A 42 -8.69 2.25 9.07
CA THR A 42 -7.98 1.75 10.26
C THR A 42 -6.82 0.87 9.82
N LEU A 43 -5.63 1.20 10.29
CA LEU A 43 -4.41 0.45 10.06
C LEU A 43 -3.79 0.06 11.40
N LEU A 44 -3.49 -1.22 11.57
CA LEU A 44 -2.70 -1.75 12.66
C LEU A 44 -1.50 -2.49 12.08
N GLN A 45 -0.32 -2.11 12.51
CA GLN A 45 0.92 -2.82 12.21
C GLN A 45 1.68 -3.14 13.49
N ARG A 46 2.07 -4.40 13.64
CA ARG A 46 3.02 -4.84 14.67
C ARG A 46 4.31 -5.29 13.99
N ARG A 47 5.41 -4.64 14.34
CA ARG A 47 6.74 -4.96 13.82
C ARG A 47 7.79 -4.70 14.90
N GLY A 48 8.75 -5.63 15.07
CA GLY A 48 9.82 -5.47 16.04
C GLY A 48 9.34 -5.27 17.48
N GLY A 49 8.22 -5.91 17.88
CA GLY A 49 7.63 -5.74 19.21
C GLY A 49 6.83 -4.44 19.41
N VAL A 50 6.83 -3.52 18.45
CA VAL A 50 6.07 -2.26 18.50
C VAL A 50 4.77 -2.42 17.74
N THR A 51 3.66 -2.05 18.37
CA THR A 51 2.33 -1.99 17.73
C THR A 51 1.99 -0.53 17.46
N ARG A 52 1.75 -0.19 16.19
CA ARG A 52 1.24 1.11 15.75
C ARG A 52 -0.16 0.96 15.20
N GLU A 53 -1.03 1.88 15.57
CA GLU A 53 -2.43 1.89 15.15
C GLU A 53 -2.82 3.30 14.73
N LEU A 54 -3.42 3.42 13.56
CA LEU A 54 -3.95 4.68 13.02
C LEU A 54 -5.41 4.48 12.63
N ALA A 55 -6.29 5.29 13.19
CA ALA A 55 -7.66 5.42 12.74
C ALA A 55 -7.86 6.83 12.14
N VAL A 56 -8.50 6.89 10.97
CA VAL A 56 -8.77 8.14 10.27
C VAL A 56 -10.24 8.17 9.86
N VAL A 57 -10.87 9.29 10.10
CA VAL A 57 -12.24 9.59 9.66
C VAL A 57 -12.31 11.00 9.11
N PRO A 58 -13.27 11.29 8.21
CA PRO A 58 -13.54 12.64 7.77
C PRO A 58 -13.96 13.54 8.95
N ALA A 59 -13.60 14.81 8.87
CA ALA A 59 -14.01 15.85 9.82
C ALA A 59 -14.32 17.14 9.06
N ALA A 60 -15.00 18.09 9.73
CA ALA A 60 -15.41 19.35 9.11
C ALA A 60 -14.25 20.12 8.45
N ASN A 61 -13.06 20.06 9.03
CA ASN A 61 -11.86 20.77 8.55
C ASN A 61 -10.75 19.80 8.06
N GLY A 62 -11.13 18.70 7.39
CA GLY A 62 -10.17 17.75 6.84
C GLY A 62 -10.30 16.34 7.40
N LEU A 63 -9.22 15.75 7.87
CA LEU A 63 -9.18 14.37 8.37
C LEU A 63 -8.81 14.35 9.87
N LYS A 64 -9.65 13.71 10.67
CA LYS A 64 -9.33 13.43 12.08
C LYS A 64 -8.53 12.14 12.16
N ARG A 65 -7.33 12.24 12.72
CA ARG A 65 -6.42 11.12 12.94
C ARG A 65 -6.34 10.78 14.43
N THR A 66 -6.44 9.49 14.75
CA THR A 66 -6.19 8.97 16.09
C THR A 66 -5.05 7.97 15.98
N TYR A 67 -3.91 8.30 16.56
CA TYR A 67 -2.69 7.49 16.48
C TYR A 67 -2.33 6.92 17.86
N ARG A 68 -1.92 5.66 17.88
CA ARG A 68 -1.50 4.96 19.11
C ARG A 68 -0.24 4.15 18.86
N VAL A 69 0.62 4.13 19.86
CA VAL A 69 1.80 3.26 19.92
C VAL A 69 1.73 2.41 21.18
N ASN A 70 1.74 1.09 21.01
CA ASN A 70 1.57 0.12 22.10
C ASN A 70 0.33 0.41 22.98
N GLY A 71 -0.78 0.78 22.31
CA GLY A 71 -2.07 1.10 22.93
C GLY A 71 -2.17 2.51 23.55
N LYS A 72 -1.08 3.25 23.64
CA LYS A 72 -1.05 4.61 24.20
C LYS A 72 -1.27 5.65 23.10
N ALA A 73 -2.19 6.59 23.33
CA ALA A 73 -2.42 7.71 22.42
C ALA A 73 -1.14 8.56 22.26
N GLN A 74 -0.85 8.92 21.02
CA GLN A 74 0.30 9.75 20.64
C GLN A 74 -0.15 10.82 19.63
N ALA A 75 0.64 11.89 19.53
CA ALA A 75 0.47 12.87 18.48
C ALA A 75 0.76 12.23 17.11
N PHE A 76 0.03 12.66 16.07
CA PHE A 76 0.34 12.30 14.69
C PHE A 76 1.41 13.27 14.16
N ASP A 77 2.62 13.09 14.62
CA ASP A 77 3.80 13.90 14.36
C ASP A 77 4.63 13.43 13.15
N ALA A 78 5.85 13.92 13.01
CA ALA A 78 6.75 13.56 11.91
C ALA A 78 7.09 12.06 11.90
N ASP A 79 7.26 11.43 13.07
CA ASP A 79 7.55 10.00 13.17
C ASP A 79 6.36 9.15 12.77
N ALA A 80 5.15 9.55 13.16
CA ALA A 80 3.91 8.90 12.75
C ALA A 80 3.68 9.01 11.24
N LYS A 81 3.97 10.19 10.65
CA LYS A 81 3.90 10.39 9.19
C LYS A 81 4.94 9.54 8.46
N ALA A 82 6.18 9.50 8.93
CA ALA A 82 7.23 8.67 8.34
C ALA A 82 6.85 7.18 8.37
N TRP A 83 6.27 6.71 9.48
CA TRP A 83 5.74 5.36 9.56
C TRP A 83 4.61 5.12 8.54
N LEU A 84 3.64 6.03 8.42
CA LEU A 84 2.53 5.89 7.46
C LEU A 84 3.06 5.82 6.02
N ALA A 85 4.05 6.64 5.67
CA ALA A 85 4.71 6.62 4.38
C ALA A 85 5.40 5.27 4.05
N THR A 86 5.80 4.49 5.05
CA THR A 86 6.27 3.11 4.84
C THR A 86 5.14 2.10 4.76
N ALA A 87 4.04 2.36 5.46
CA ALA A 87 2.91 1.43 5.54
C ALA A 87 1.99 1.46 4.31
N ILE A 88 1.80 2.62 3.67
CA ILE A 88 0.94 2.75 2.48
C ILE A 88 1.45 1.89 1.31
N PRO A 89 2.73 1.89 0.91
CA PRO A 89 3.23 0.96 -0.10
C PRO A 89 3.00 -0.51 0.27
N GLU A 90 3.09 -0.89 1.55
CA GLU A 90 2.76 -2.25 1.99
C GLU A 90 1.27 -2.58 1.81
N ILE A 91 0.36 -1.61 2.01
CA ILE A 91 -1.06 -1.79 1.71
C ILE A 91 -1.23 -2.21 0.25
N TYR A 92 -0.64 -1.50 -0.69
CA TYR A 92 -0.71 -1.83 -2.11
C TYR A 92 -0.13 -3.21 -2.41
N ARG A 93 1.04 -3.54 -1.84
CA ARG A 93 1.74 -4.81 -2.06
C ARG A 93 0.99 -6.01 -1.52
N LEU A 94 0.28 -5.86 -0.41
CA LEU A 94 -0.47 -6.94 0.23
C LEU A 94 -1.86 -7.12 -0.37
N SER A 95 -2.45 -6.04 -0.87
CA SER A 95 -3.85 -6.02 -1.28
C SER A 95 -4.06 -6.03 -2.79
N GLY A 96 -3.11 -5.49 -3.56
CA GLY A 96 -3.29 -5.22 -4.98
C GLY A 96 -4.35 -4.16 -5.28
N ILE A 97 -4.82 -3.42 -4.26
CA ILE A 97 -5.80 -2.36 -4.47
C ILE A 97 -5.27 -1.34 -5.46
N ASP A 98 -6.12 -0.88 -6.37
CA ASP A 98 -5.80 0.17 -7.35
C ASP A 98 -4.55 -0.12 -8.20
N ALA A 99 -4.27 -1.41 -8.43
CA ALA A 99 -3.04 -1.87 -9.09
C ALA A 99 -2.85 -1.21 -10.47
N GLU A 100 -3.92 -1.07 -11.26
CA GLU A 100 -3.83 -0.49 -12.60
C GLU A 100 -3.41 0.98 -12.56
N ALA A 101 -4.10 1.81 -11.79
CA ALA A 101 -3.76 3.23 -11.65
C ALA A 101 -2.37 3.41 -11.02
N ARG A 102 -1.98 2.55 -10.08
CA ARG A 102 -0.65 2.57 -9.49
C ARG A 102 0.44 2.25 -10.51
N ILE A 103 0.25 1.22 -11.34
CA ILE A 103 1.19 0.85 -12.41
C ILE A 103 1.31 2.00 -13.42
N GLN A 104 0.19 2.63 -13.83
CA GLN A 104 0.22 3.77 -14.73
C GLN A 104 1.03 4.94 -14.15
N ARG A 105 0.87 5.26 -12.85
CA ARG A 105 1.69 6.28 -12.17
C ARG A 105 3.17 5.91 -12.15
N MET A 106 3.49 4.64 -11.92
CA MET A 106 4.88 4.17 -11.93
C MET A 106 5.51 4.25 -13.32
N ILE A 107 4.76 3.85 -14.36
CA ILE A 107 5.22 3.97 -15.75
C ILE A 107 5.49 5.44 -16.09
N ALA A 108 4.57 6.34 -15.75
CA ALA A 108 4.72 7.76 -16.01
C ALA A 108 5.94 8.41 -15.31
N SER A 109 6.33 7.88 -14.15
CA SER A 109 7.40 8.46 -13.32
C SER A 109 8.75 7.76 -13.43
N GLY A 110 8.83 6.54 -13.97
CA GLY A 110 10.07 5.76 -14.01
C GLY A 110 10.06 4.61 -15.02
N GLY A 111 9.02 4.55 -15.87
CA GLY A 111 8.91 3.54 -16.93
C GLY A 111 8.71 2.11 -16.41
N VAL A 112 8.82 1.16 -17.33
CA VAL A 112 8.71 -0.28 -17.06
C VAL A 112 9.69 -0.75 -15.98
N PRO A 113 10.97 -0.31 -15.94
CA PRO A 113 11.92 -0.74 -14.91
C PRO A 113 11.45 -0.47 -13.48
N ARG A 114 10.74 0.65 -13.26
CA ARG A 114 10.17 0.98 -11.93
C ARG A 114 9.09 -0.04 -11.52
N VAL A 115 8.22 -0.42 -12.45
CA VAL A 115 7.18 -1.44 -12.19
C VAL A 115 7.80 -2.80 -11.91
N LEU A 116 8.81 -3.20 -12.67
CA LEU A 116 9.53 -4.46 -12.47
C LEU A 116 10.22 -4.50 -11.10
N GLY A 117 10.82 -3.39 -10.67
CA GLY A 117 11.38 -3.26 -9.32
C GLY A 117 10.32 -3.46 -8.24
N GLU A 118 9.13 -2.89 -8.42
CA GLU A 118 8.02 -3.06 -7.47
C GLU A 118 7.49 -4.50 -7.47
N ILE A 119 7.36 -5.15 -8.63
CA ILE A 119 6.96 -6.56 -8.74
C ILE A 119 7.90 -7.46 -7.93
N GLY A 120 9.20 -7.17 -7.91
CA GLY A 120 10.19 -7.89 -7.10
C GLY A 120 9.98 -7.79 -5.59
N LEU A 121 9.25 -6.78 -5.12
CA LEU A 121 8.91 -6.57 -3.71
C LEU A 121 7.58 -7.21 -3.30
N LEU A 122 6.78 -7.69 -4.26
CA LEU A 122 5.48 -8.31 -3.99
C LEU A 122 5.68 -9.70 -3.37
N ARG A 123 5.00 -9.93 -2.25
CA ARG A 123 5.05 -11.22 -1.52
C ARG A 123 3.86 -12.12 -1.84
N SER A 124 2.78 -11.57 -2.38
CA SER A 124 1.58 -12.30 -2.76
C SER A 124 1.64 -12.67 -4.26
N ASP A 125 1.60 -13.96 -4.58
CA ASP A 125 1.58 -14.44 -5.95
C ASP A 125 0.36 -13.93 -6.73
N HIS A 126 -0.77 -13.82 -6.06
CA HIS A 126 -1.98 -13.25 -6.66
C HIS A 126 -1.79 -11.78 -7.06
N VAL A 127 -1.22 -10.96 -6.17
CA VAL A 127 -0.94 -9.54 -6.47
C VAL A 127 0.13 -9.43 -7.54
N ARG A 128 1.16 -10.27 -7.48
CA ARG A 128 2.23 -10.33 -8.50
C ARG A 128 1.66 -10.64 -9.88
N ALA A 129 0.82 -11.67 -9.99
CA ALA A 129 0.16 -12.03 -11.24
C ALA A 129 -0.71 -10.88 -11.78
N ALA A 130 -1.46 -10.18 -10.93
CA ALA A 130 -2.26 -9.03 -11.31
C ALA A 130 -1.39 -7.87 -11.84
N TYR A 131 -0.24 -7.58 -11.21
CA TYR A 131 0.71 -6.56 -11.66
C TYR A 131 1.32 -6.92 -13.01
N ILE A 132 1.77 -8.16 -13.20
CA ILE A 132 2.32 -8.65 -14.46
C ILE A 132 1.28 -8.55 -15.58
N ALA A 133 0.06 -9.02 -15.34
CA ALA A 133 -1.02 -8.97 -16.33
C ALA A 133 -1.38 -7.52 -16.69
N THR A 134 -1.40 -6.61 -15.72
CA THR A 134 -1.68 -5.19 -15.98
C THR A 134 -0.54 -4.54 -16.75
N LEU A 135 0.71 -4.77 -16.36
CA LEU A 135 1.87 -4.23 -17.06
C LEU A 135 1.87 -4.66 -18.54
N SER A 136 1.59 -5.95 -18.80
CA SER A 136 1.55 -6.50 -20.17
C SER A 136 0.45 -5.90 -21.04
N ARG A 137 -0.62 -5.37 -20.43
CA ARG A 137 -1.71 -4.70 -21.16
C ARG A 137 -1.47 -3.21 -21.37
N THR A 138 -0.75 -2.57 -20.47
CA THR A 138 -0.64 -1.09 -20.42
C THR A 138 0.65 -0.55 -21.00
N ALA A 139 1.68 -1.35 -21.14
CA ALA A 139 2.99 -0.94 -21.67
C ALA A 139 3.33 -1.69 -22.96
N ALA A 140 3.94 -0.99 -23.92
CA ALA A 140 4.64 -1.62 -25.04
C ALA A 140 5.97 -2.19 -24.49
N LEU A 141 6.00 -3.51 -24.27
CA LEU A 141 7.16 -4.20 -23.71
C LEU A 141 8.13 -4.57 -24.84
N GLY A 142 9.39 -4.20 -24.71
CA GLY A 142 10.48 -4.70 -25.54
C GLY A 142 10.93 -6.10 -25.10
N ASP A 143 11.79 -6.74 -25.90
CA ASP A 143 12.27 -8.11 -25.63
C ASP A 143 12.95 -8.23 -24.24
N ALA A 144 13.71 -7.22 -23.83
CA ALA A 144 14.37 -7.18 -22.52
C ALA A 144 13.34 -7.09 -21.38
N ASP A 145 12.27 -6.30 -21.57
CA ASP A 145 11.18 -6.17 -20.59
C ASP A 145 10.41 -7.47 -20.47
N LEU A 146 10.10 -8.13 -21.59
CA LEU A 146 9.43 -9.44 -21.62
C LEU A 146 10.26 -10.51 -20.88
N ALA A 147 11.56 -10.56 -21.10
CA ALA A 147 12.45 -11.47 -20.39
C ALA A 147 12.43 -11.23 -18.87
N ALA A 148 12.43 -9.94 -18.45
CA ALA A 148 12.35 -9.56 -17.04
C ALA A 148 10.99 -9.89 -16.40
N VAL A 149 9.88 -9.71 -17.14
CA VAL A 149 8.53 -10.10 -16.70
C VAL A 149 8.46 -11.61 -16.47
N ILE A 150 8.95 -12.42 -17.42
CA ILE A 150 8.99 -13.88 -17.31
C ILE A 150 9.80 -14.30 -16.08
N ALA A 151 11.00 -13.73 -15.89
CA ALA A 151 11.83 -14.02 -14.71
C ALA A 151 11.14 -13.64 -13.38
N SER A 152 10.27 -12.63 -13.37
CA SER A 152 9.51 -12.21 -12.19
C SER A 152 8.33 -13.13 -11.88
N ALA A 153 7.79 -13.82 -12.88
CA ALA A 153 6.67 -14.75 -12.72
C ALA A 153 7.11 -16.13 -12.17
N THR A 154 8.40 -16.44 -12.23
CA THR A 154 8.96 -17.74 -11.82
C THR A 154 9.59 -17.75 -10.42
N LYS A 155 9.52 -16.66 -9.69
CA LYS A 155 9.96 -16.51 -8.30
C LYS A 155 8.81 -16.68 -7.31
#